data_1d9be39f2c72e5a85470f9f5aad65a9a
#
_entry.id   1d9be39f2c72e5a85470f9f5aad65a9a
#
_cell.length_a   1.000
_cell.length_b   1.000
_cell.length_c   1.000
_cell.angle_alpha   90.00
_cell.angle_beta   90.00
_cell.angle_gamma   90.00
#
_symmetry.space_group_name_H-M   'P 1'
#
loop_
_entity.id
_entity.type
_entity.pdbx_description
1 polymer ?
#
loop_
_entity_poly.entity_id
_entity_poly.type
_entity_poly.pdbx_seq_one_letter_code
_entity_poly.pdbx_strand_id
1 'polypeptide(L)'
;MDYKEEKQILTKWLTKPDNNFCAMPFIHMAIEADGDIRPCCMGDKFPGLNIRNKTIQEVYRDPIRDEFIESFRQNKQHKLCGACWKDPQIRTHFSSSPTAFNFTKDVMNGIAPTVSLKWLEIKPGNRCNLKCRICGVHGSSTWTKDEHKMSENHIPYKESNAFKYTQSCDWIEDKDFWNDIRGLESVEYLHFMGGEPFMVPEHFQLLERLVEDPSIDTSTIAIVYNTNGTYFPTEENINLYNKFQRVHFALSIDDFGERFNYQRKLAIWEEVKNNIINFKKLYYENEQFTSNLDTTVSVLNIFGLDEIYEEFVKLGYTFDDGHEHYVYTGPDAIWQLPSDVKRIILDKYKGNTTPWIKKAMKY
;
A
#
# COMPACT_ATOMS: atom_id res chain seq x y z
N MET A 1 -2.92 29.69 7.63
CA MET A 1 -4.07 28.85 7.28
C MET A 1 -3.83 27.50 7.94
N ASP A 2 -4.83 26.95 8.59
CA ASP A 2 -4.74 25.62 9.21
C ASP A 2 -4.64 24.55 8.10
N TYR A 3 -3.89 23.46 8.36
CA TYR A 3 -3.73 22.32 7.42
C TYR A 3 -5.07 21.77 6.94
N LYS A 4 -6.07 21.74 7.82
CA LYS A 4 -7.44 21.26 7.50
C LYS A 4 -8.12 22.17 6.47
N GLU A 5 -7.95 23.47 6.59
CA GLU A 5 -8.49 24.46 5.65
C GLU A 5 -7.78 24.36 4.29
N GLU A 6 -6.45 24.26 4.30
CA GLU A 6 -5.66 24.06 3.07
C GLU A 6 -6.06 22.78 2.34
N LYS A 7 -6.25 21.68 3.06
CA LYS A 7 -6.70 20.41 2.50
C LYS A 7 -8.08 20.51 1.84
N GLN A 8 -9.00 21.28 2.45
CA GLN A 8 -10.32 21.52 1.86
C GLN A 8 -10.24 22.33 0.56
N ILE A 9 -9.39 23.35 0.52
CA ILE A 9 -9.18 24.17 -0.67
C ILE A 9 -8.58 23.31 -1.79
N LEU A 10 -7.56 22.52 -1.48
CA LEU A 10 -6.91 21.62 -2.42
C LEU A 10 -7.88 20.58 -2.98
N THR A 11 -8.69 19.97 -2.11
CA THR A 11 -9.75 19.02 -2.51
C THR A 11 -10.73 19.67 -3.48
N LYS A 12 -11.23 20.87 -3.17
CA LYS A 12 -12.13 21.60 -4.07
C LYS A 12 -11.47 21.92 -5.41
N TRP A 13 -10.20 22.25 -5.43
CA TRP A 13 -9.46 22.52 -6.65
C TRP A 13 -9.30 21.25 -7.50
N LEU A 14 -8.90 20.12 -6.91
CA LEU A 14 -8.70 18.86 -7.60
C LEU A 14 -10.00 18.24 -8.15
N THR A 15 -11.13 18.47 -7.47
CA THR A 15 -12.43 17.88 -7.88
C THR A 15 -13.24 18.75 -8.85
N LYS A 16 -12.68 19.89 -9.32
CA LYS A 16 -13.33 20.67 -10.40
C LYS A 16 -13.48 19.80 -11.65
N PRO A 17 -14.62 19.91 -12.36
CA PRO A 17 -14.91 19.08 -13.55
C PRO A 17 -13.87 19.24 -14.68
N ASP A 18 -13.26 20.41 -14.80
CA ASP A 18 -12.28 20.76 -15.81
C ASP A 18 -10.83 20.58 -15.36
N ASN A 19 -10.61 20.08 -14.14
CA ASN A 19 -9.29 19.84 -13.59
C ASN A 19 -8.95 18.33 -13.64
N ASN A 20 -7.99 17.95 -14.49
CA ASN A 20 -7.48 16.60 -14.61
C ASN A 20 -6.09 16.44 -13.96
N PHE A 21 -5.63 17.39 -13.16
CA PHE A 21 -4.34 17.31 -12.50
C PHE A 21 -4.27 16.17 -11.47
N CYS A 22 -3.11 15.54 -11.39
CA CYS A 22 -2.70 14.62 -10.35
C CYS A 22 -1.19 14.75 -10.13
N ALA A 23 -0.73 14.75 -8.88
CA ALA A 23 0.70 14.84 -8.56
C ALA A 23 1.46 13.54 -8.89
N MET A 24 0.80 12.39 -8.74
CA MET A 24 1.45 11.07 -8.81
C MET A 24 2.25 10.83 -10.11
N PRO A 25 1.80 11.21 -11.31
CA PRO A 25 2.59 11.06 -12.53
C PRO A 25 3.98 11.69 -12.47
N PHE A 26 4.13 12.77 -11.72
CA PHE A 26 5.36 13.56 -11.65
C PHE A 26 6.33 13.08 -10.57
N ILE A 27 5.82 12.50 -9.48
CA ILE A 27 6.61 12.25 -8.26
C ILE A 27 6.64 10.79 -7.83
N HIS A 28 5.85 9.91 -8.44
CA HIS A 28 5.64 8.55 -7.96
C HIS A 28 5.94 7.49 -9.02
N MET A 29 6.36 6.33 -8.56
CA MET A 29 6.45 5.10 -9.34
C MET A 29 6.17 3.89 -8.44
N ALA A 30 5.40 2.93 -8.93
CA ALA A 30 5.18 1.66 -8.25
C ALA A 30 5.74 0.50 -9.08
N ILE A 31 6.50 -0.38 -8.42
CA ILE A 31 7.02 -1.64 -8.97
C ILE A 31 6.16 -2.76 -8.41
N GLU A 32 5.44 -3.46 -9.27
CA GLU A 32 4.57 -4.58 -8.91
C GLU A 32 5.37 -5.86 -8.62
N ALA A 33 4.75 -6.83 -7.98
CA ALA A 33 5.38 -8.12 -7.63
C ALA A 33 5.97 -8.86 -8.83
N ASP A 34 5.38 -8.72 -10.01
CA ASP A 34 5.88 -9.27 -11.28
C ASP A 34 6.86 -8.34 -12.02
N GLY A 35 7.30 -7.28 -11.36
CA GLY A 35 8.22 -6.30 -11.92
C GLY A 35 7.60 -5.26 -12.87
N ASP A 36 6.31 -5.40 -13.18
CA ASP A 36 5.60 -4.42 -14.02
C ASP A 36 5.49 -3.07 -13.30
N ILE A 37 5.49 -2.00 -14.06
CA ILE A 37 5.47 -0.64 -13.53
C ILE A 37 4.08 -0.02 -13.65
N ARG A 38 3.68 0.66 -12.56
CA ARG A 38 2.47 1.49 -12.53
C ARG A 38 2.79 2.95 -12.22
N PRO A 39 1.98 3.89 -12.68
CA PRO A 39 2.11 5.29 -12.27
C PRO A 39 1.79 5.51 -10.79
N CYS A 40 0.93 4.69 -10.22
CA CYS A 40 0.56 4.64 -8.80
C CYS A 40 -0.26 3.37 -8.52
N CYS A 41 -0.57 3.08 -7.24
CA CYS A 41 -1.33 1.89 -6.84
C CYS A 41 -2.75 1.80 -7.45
N MET A 42 -3.34 2.91 -7.95
CA MET A 42 -4.66 2.95 -8.60
C MET A 42 -4.61 2.97 -10.12
N GLY A 43 -3.45 3.29 -10.71
CA GLY A 43 -3.29 3.33 -12.17
C GLY A 43 -3.10 1.93 -12.74
N ASP A 44 -3.45 1.76 -14.02
CA ASP A 44 -3.11 0.54 -14.75
C ASP A 44 -1.61 0.47 -15.06
N LYS A 45 -1.11 -0.73 -15.32
CA LYS A 45 0.30 -0.96 -15.67
C LYS A 45 0.66 -0.29 -16.99
N PHE A 46 1.88 0.28 -17.06
CA PHE A 46 2.42 0.75 -18.33
C PHE A 46 2.65 -0.46 -19.26
N PRO A 47 2.14 -0.44 -20.50
CA PRO A 47 2.32 -1.55 -21.44
C PRO A 47 3.79 -1.81 -21.74
N GLY A 48 4.28 -3.01 -21.43
CA GLY A 48 5.65 -3.44 -21.75
C GLY A 48 6.75 -2.81 -20.91
N LEU A 49 6.44 -1.98 -19.92
CA LEU A 49 7.42 -1.42 -19.01
C LEU A 49 7.55 -2.30 -17.76
N ASN A 50 8.75 -2.87 -17.57
CA ASN A 50 9.06 -3.77 -16.47
C ASN A 50 10.46 -3.46 -15.94
N ILE A 51 10.70 -3.72 -14.65
CA ILE A 51 11.99 -3.43 -13.99
C ILE A 51 13.10 -4.40 -14.39
N ARG A 52 12.77 -5.58 -14.92
CA ARG A 52 13.75 -6.59 -15.27
C ARG A 52 14.81 -6.05 -16.23
N ASN A 53 16.09 -6.30 -15.92
CA ASN A 53 17.24 -5.83 -16.69
C ASN A 53 17.26 -4.31 -16.91
N LYS A 54 16.62 -3.55 -16.03
CA LYS A 54 16.61 -2.09 -16.03
C LYS A 54 16.88 -1.55 -14.64
N THR A 55 17.44 -0.37 -14.57
CA THR A 55 17.59 0.40 -13.34
C THR A 55 16.32 1.18 -13.02
N ILE A 56 16.17 1.60 -11.78
CA ILE A 56 15.07 2.50 -11.37
C ILE A 56 15.09 3.78 -12.22
N GLN A 57 16.29 4.33 -12.49
CA GLN A 57 16.46 5.53 -13.30
C GLN A 57 16.00 5.34 -14.75
N GLU A 58 16.37 4.22 -15.38
CA GLU A 58 15.99 3.92 -16.77
C GLU A 58 14.47 3.77 -16.90
N VAL A 59 13.84 3.07 -15.95
CA VAL A 59 12.38 2.91 -15.91
C VAL A 59 11.69 4.24 -15.67
N TYR A 60 12.20 5.06 -14.75
CA TYR A 60 11.59 6.35 -14.42
C TYR A 60 11.69 7.35 -15.57
N ARG A 61 12.71 7.25 -16.42
CA ARG A 61 12.95 8.09 -17.61
C ARG A 61 12.50 7.44 -18.92
N ASP A 62 11.74 6.34 -18.87
CA ASP A 62 11.26 5.67 -20.08
C ASP A 62 10.29 6.58 -20.85
N PRO A 63 10.41 6.68 -22.20
CA PRO A 63 9.57 7.55 -23.02
C PRO A 63 8.05 7.34 -22.87
N ILE A 64 7.61 6.11 -22.51
CA ILE A 64 6.19 5.84 -22.26
C ILE A 64 5.66 6.62 -21.06
N ARG A 65 6.53 6.91 -20.08
CA ARG A 65 6.19 7.76 -18.94
C ARG A 65 6.14 9.24 -19.33
N ASP A 66 7.02 9.69 -20.21
CA ASP A 66 7.03 11.07 -20.68
C ASP A 66 5.72 11.41 -21.40
N GLU A 67 5.24 10.51 -22.28
CA GLU A 67 3.93 10.66 -22.94
C GLU A 67 2.78 10.71 -21.92
N PHE A 68 2.83 9.83 -20.92
CA PHE A 68 1.86 9.80 -19.84
C PHE A 68 1.85 11.12 -19.03
N ILE A 69 3.01 11.62 -18.62
CA ILE A 69 3.17 12.88 -17.87
C ILE A 69 2.69 14.07 -18.70
N GLU A 70 3.01 14.08 -20.00
CA GLU A 70 2.62 15.18 -20.90
C GLU A 70 1.08 15.31 -21.00
N SER A 71 0.34 14.20 -20.90
CA SER A 71 -1.13 14.27 -20.85
C SER A 71 -1.63 15.10 -19.65
N PHE A 72 -0.97 15.02 -18.49
CA PHE A 72 -1.33 15.79 -17.29
C PHE A 72 -0.88 17.26 -17.39
N ARG A 73 0.25 17.55 -18.04
CA ARG A 73 0.66 18.93 -18.34
C ARG A 73 -0.34 19.62 -19.25
N GLN A 74 -0.94 18.88 -20.17
CA GLN A 74 -1.99 19.34 -21.07
C GLN A 74 -3.40 19.31 -20.44
N ASN A 75 -3.51 19.00 -19.15
CA ASN A 75 -4.79 18.85 -18.45
C ASN A 75 -5.73 17.83 -19.09
N LYS A 76 -5.18 16.74 -19.65
CA LYS A 76 -5.94 15.67 -20.31
C LYS A 76 -6.05 14.43 -19.43
N GLN A 77 -7.18 13.73 -19.52
CA GLN A 77 -7.36 12.43 -18.90
C GLN A 77 -6.55 11.36 -19.65
N HIS A 78 -5.85 10.52 -18.93
CA HIS A 78 -5.13 9.39 -19.51
C HIS A 78 -5.84 8.07 -19.21
N LYS A 79 -5.85 7.13 -20.16
CA LYS A 79 -6.56 5.82 -20.06
C LYS A 79 -6.10 4.96 -18.88
N LEU A 80 -4.84 5.05 -18.49
CA LEU A 80 -4.30 4.30 -17.33
C LEU A 80 -4.87 4.74 -15.98
N CYS A 81 -5.60 5.87 -15.93
CA CYS A 81 -6.18 6.42 -14.70
C CYS A 81 -7.72 6.29 -14.67
N GLY A 82 -8.27 5.28 -15.35
CA GLY A 82 -9.71 5.13 -15.52
C GLY A 82 -10.54 5.12 -14.23
N ALA A 83 -10.02 4.54 -13.14
CA ALA A 83 -10.68 4.54 -11.84
C ALA A 83 -10.83 5.96 -11.26
N CYS A 84 -9.77 6.75 -11.33
CA CYS A 84 -9.74 8.13 -10.80
C CYS A 84 -10.63 9.10 -11.60
N TRP A 85 -10.87 8.81 -12.87
CA TRP A 85 -11.78 9.61 -13.69
C TRP A 85 -13.25 9.30 -13.42
N LYS A 86 -13.55 8.06 -13.00
CA LYS A 86 -14.90 7.65 -12.57
C LYS A 86 -15.23 8.20 -11.18
N ASP A 87 -14.24 8.25 -10.29
CA ASP A 87 -14.39 8.80 -8.94
C ASP A 87 -13.25 9.78 -8.62
N PRO A 88 -13.48 11.10 -8.78
CA PRO A 88 -12.49 12.13 -8.46
C PRO A 88 -12.01 12.14 -7.00
N GLN A 89 -12.76 11.57 -6.08
CA GLN A 89 -12.36 11.48 -4.66
C GLN A 89 -11.11 10.61 -4.49
N ILE A 90 -10.88 9.63 -5.35
CA ILE A 90 -9.67 8.81 -5.34
C ILE A 90 -8.41 9.68 -5.53
N ARG A 91 -8.47 10.72 -6.38
CA ARG A 91 -7.35 11.65 -6.60
C ARG A 91 -7.03 12.47 -5.35
N THR A 92 -8.04 12.81 -4.56
CA THR A 92 -7.86 13.61 -3.34
C THR A 92 -7.20 12.80 -2.23
N HIS A 93 -7.42 11.50 -2.18
CA HIS A 93 -6.77 10.61 -1.21
C HIS A 93 -5.24 10.62 -1.38
N PHE A 94 -4.74 10.45 -2.60
CA PHE A 94 -3.30 10.48 -2.86
C PHE A 94 -2.67 11.85 -2.62
N SER A 95 -3.39 12.91 -2.89
CA SER A 95 -2.94 14.28 -2.60
C SER A 95 -2.89 14.60 -1.10
N SER A 96 -3.35 13.69 -0.25
CA SER A 96 -3.27 13.86 1.21
C SER A 96 -1.94 13.41 1.82
N SER A 97 -1.05 12.74 1.06
CA SER A 97 0.32 12.51 1.54
C SER A 97 1.08 13.85 1.59
N PRO A 98 1.96 14.08 2.59
CA PRO A 98 2.69 15.34 2.71
C PRO A 98 3.42 15.75 1.43
N THR A 99 4.11 14.80 0.80
CA THR A 99 4.85 15.04 -0.45
C THR A 99 3.92 15.43 -1.61
N ALA A 100 2.85 14.66 -1.83
CA ALA A 100 1.89 14.94 -2.90
C ALA A 100 1.05 16.19 -2.59
N PHE A 101 0.76 16.45 -1.32
CA PHE A 101 0.06 17.66 -0.87
C PHE A 101 0.84 18.92 -1.21
N ASN A 102 2.09 19.01 -0.81
CA ASN A 102 2.95 20.16 -1.07
C ASN A 102 3.14 20.36 -2.57
N PHE A 103 3.43 19.31 -3.32
CA PHE A 103 3.56 19.37 -4.77
C PHE A 103 2.28 19.89 -5.45
N THR A 104 1.12 19.41 -5.03
CA THR A 104 -0.17 19.86 -5.59
C THR A 104 -0.45 21.32 -5.24
N LYS A 105 -0.10 21.74 -4.01
CA LYS A 105 -0.23 23.14 -3.56
C LYS A 105 0.62 24.08 -4.40
N ASP A 106 1.85 23.69 -4.70
CA ASP A 106 2.76 24.47 -5.54
C ASP A 106 2.17 24.65 -6.94
N VAL A 107 1.66 23.58 -7.55
CA VAL A 107 1.03 23.64 -8.88
C VAL A 107 -0.26 24.47 -8.85
N MET A 108 -1.08 24.34 -7.83
CA MET A 108 -2.28 25.18 -7.65
C MET A 108 -1.92 26.66 -7.57
N ASN A 109 -0.76 27.01 -7.01
CA ASN A 109 -0.23 28.36 -6.90
C ASN A 109 0.52 28.83 -8.16
N GLY A 110 0.50 28.08 -9.25
CA GLY A 110 1.08 28.44 -10.54
C GLY A 110 2.54 28.02 -10.75
N ILE A 111 3.12 27.22 -9.86
CA ILE A 111 4.46 26.64 -10.06
C ILE A 111 4.35 25.49 -11.06
N ALA A 112 5.17 25.53 -12.11
CA ALA A 112 5.17 24.46 -13.11
C ALA A 112 5.61 23.12 -12.51
N PRO A 113 4.88 22.01 -12.77
CA PRO A 113 5.21 20.72 -12.21
C PRO A 113 6.53 20.16 -12.77
N THR A 114 7.46 19.85 -11.88
CA THR A 114 8.73 19.20 -12.21
C THR A 114 8.61 17.70 -12.05
N VAL A 115 9.37 16.93 -12.86
CA VAL A 115 9.40 15.47 -12.77
C VAL A 115 10.58 15.07 -11.86
N SER A 116 10.29 14.49 -10.71
CA SER A 116 11.30 14.04 -9.75
C SER A 116 10.73 12.87 -8.94
N LEU A 117 11.43 11.74 -8.93
CA LEU A 117 10.99 10.56 -8.16
C LEU A 117 11.14 10.85 -6.66
N LYS A 118 10.02 11.18 -6.02
CA LYS A 118 9.96 11.46 -4.58
C LYS A 118 9.37 10.31 -3.78
N TRP A 119 8.54 9.49 -4.41
CA TRP A 119 7.89 8.36 -3.78
C TRP A 119 8.05 7.11 -4.64
N LEU A 120 8.78 6.14 -4.11
CA LEU A 120 8.97 4.84 -4.72
C LEU A 120 8.23 3.77 -3.90
N GLU A 121 7.28 3.10 -4.54
CA GLU A 121 6.58 1.94 -4.01
C GLU A 121 7.17 0.67 -4.62
N ILE A 122 7.58 -0.28 -3.79
CA ILE A 122 8.18 -1.54 -4.22
C ILE A 122 7.39 -2.70 -3.61
N LYS A 123 6.88 -3.58 -4.48
CA LYS A 123 6.34 -4.88 -4.09
C LYS A 123 7.36 -5.96 -4.41
N PRO A 124 8.26 -6.29 -3.46
CA PRO A 124 9.35 -7.22 -3.72
C PRO A 124 8.83 -8.66 -3.86
N GLY A 125 8.21 -8.95 -5.00
CA GLY A 125 7.63 -10.26 -5.30
C GLY A 125 6.38 -10.60 -4.49
N ASN A 126 6.06 -11.90 -4.48
CA ASN A 126 4.91 -12.45 -3.77
C ASN A 126 5.31 -13.43 -2.65
N ARG A 127 6.58 -13.45 -2.22
CA ARG A 127 7.00 -14.28 -1.08
C ARG A 127 6.22 -13.86 0.16
N CYS A 128 5.50 -14.81 0.76
CA CYS A 128 4.71 -14.59 1.97
C CYS A 128 4.58 -15.89 2.75
N ASN A 129 4.63 -15.80 4.07
CA ASN A 129 4.44 -16.95 4.97
C ASN A 129 2.95 -17.23 5.26
N LEU A 130 2.04 -16.31 4.91
CA LEU A 130 0.61 -16.46 5.16
C LEU A 130 -0.17 -16.82 3.90
N LYS A 131 -1.36 -17.40 4.11
CA LYS A 131 -2.33 -17.77 3.10
C LYS A 131 -3.70 -17.17 3.43
N CYS A 132 -3.75 -15.84 3.46
CA CYS A 132 -4.96 -15.09 3.80
C CYS A 132 -6.09 -15.39 2.82
N ARG A 133 -7.34 -15.49 3.31
CA ARG A 133 -8.50 -15.88 2.48
C ARG A 133 -8.88 -14.84 1.45
N ILE A 134 -8.66 -13.57 1.77
CA ILE A 134 -8.91 -12.45 0.84
C ILE A 134 -7.75 -12.19 -0.12
N CYS A 135 -6.66 -12.99 -0.05
CA CYS A 135 -5.48 -12.86 -0.89
C CYS A 135 -5.46 -13.94 -1.98
N GLY A 136 -4.50 -13.87 -2.89
CA GLY A 136 -4.25 -14.86 -3.94
C GLY A 136 -2.77 -14.94 -4.27
N VAL A 137 -2.41 -15.69 -5.33
CA VAL A 137 -1.02 -15.93 -5.73
C VAL A 137 -0.26 -14.64 -6.04
N HIS A 138 -0.95 -13.59 -6.46
CA HIS A 138 -0.32 -12.28 -6.73
C HIS A 138 0.29 -11.62 -5.48
N GLY A 139 -0.25 -11.92 -4.30
CA GLY A 139 0.22 -11.38 -3.03
C GLY A 139 0.74 -12.43 -2.06
N SER A 140 0.69 -13.73 -2.40
CA SER A 140 1.27 -14.78 -1.57
C SER A 140 1.61 -16.05 -2.35
N SER A 141 2.88 -16.40 -2.36
CA SER A 141 3.40 -17.63 -2.95
C SER A 141 2.83 -18.91 -2.33
N THR A 142 2.31 -18.86 -1.09
CA THR A 142 1.69 -20.01 -0.41
C THR A 142 0.38 -20.46 -1.09
N TRP A 143 -0.25 -19.60 -1.92
CA TRP A 143 -1.43 -19.95 -2.71
C TRP A 143 -1.10 -20.77 -3.96
N THR A 144 0.13 -20.73 -4.46
CA THR A 144 0.53 -21.33 -5.75
C THR A 144 0.04 -22.77 -5.92
N LYS A 145 0.29 -23.62 -4.91
CA LYS A 145 -0.10 -25.03 -4.97
C LYS A 145 -1.62 -25.25 -5.07
N ASP A 146 -2.40 -24.40 -4.39
CA ASP A 146 -3.86 -24.56 -4.40
C ASP A 146 -4.46 -24.00 -5.69
N GLU A 147 -3.92 -22.92 -6.21
CA GLU A 147 -4.37 -22.36 -7.49
C GLU A 147 -4.09 -23.33 -8.65
N HIS A 148 -2.93 -24.01 -8.65
CA HIS A 148 -2.69 -25.08 -9.61
C HIS A 148 -3.74 -26.19 -9.53
N LYS A 149 -4.05 -26.68 -8.32
CA LYS A 149 -5.08 -27.70 -8.12
C LYS A 149 -6.47 -27.22 -8.55
N MET A 150 -6.82 -25.97 -8.28
CA MET A 150 -8.10 -25.40 -8.71
C MET A 150 -8.18 -25.31 -10.24
N SER A 151 -7.10 -24.88 -10.88
CA SER A 151 -7.01 -24.84 -12.34
C SER A 151 -7.12 -26.21 -13.00
N GLU A 152 -6.41 -27.23 -12.46
CA GLU A 152 -6.48 -28.60 -12.94
C GLU A 152 -7.90 -29.21 -12.84
N ASN A 153 -8.67 -28.82 -11.83
CA ASN A 153 -10.03 -29.30 -11.59
C ASN A 153 -11.10 -28.37 -12.22
N HIS A 154 -10.72 -27.45 -13.08
CA HIS A 154 -11.63 -26.51 -13.75
C HIS A 154 -12.55 -25.73 -12.78
N ILE A 155 -12.11 -25.53 -11.55
CA ILE A 155 -12.84 -24.69 -10.59
C ILE A 155 -12.64 -23.24 -11.04
N PRO A 156 -13.71 -22.49 -11.38
CA PRO A 156 -13.59 -21.10 -11.76
C PRO A 156 -13.12 -20.28 -10.55
N TYR A 157 -11.84 -20.10 -10.46
CA TYR A 157 -11.18 -19.20 -9.54
C TYR A 157 -10.64 -18.01 -10.36
N LYS A 158 -10.71 -16.81 -9.80
CA LYS A 158 -10.20 -15.58 -10.43
C LYS A 158 -8.99 -15.90 -11.30
N GLU A 159 -9.08 -15.68 -12.59
CA GLU A 159 -8.13 -16.01 -13.65
C GLU A 159 -6.80 -16.57 -13.15
N SER A 160 -6.47 -17.80 -13.51
CA SER A 160 -5.27 -18.49 -13.06
C SER A 160 -4.00 -17.77 -13.52
N ASN A 161 -3.67 -16.66 -12.88
CA ASN A 161 -2.40 -15.98 -13.02
C ASN A 161 -1.29 -16.68 -12.21
N ALA A 162 -1.59 -17.81 -11.56
CA ALA A 162 -0.65 -18.57 -10.75
C ALA A 162 0.66 -18.84 -11.51
N PHE A 163 0.56 -19.22 -12.77
CA PHE A 163 1.72 -19.47 -13.63
C PHE A 163 2.53 -18.20 -13.91
N LYS A 164 1.86 -17.08 -14.13
CA LYS A 164 2.51 -15.80 -14.39
C LYS A 164 3.32 -15.34 -13.18
N TYR A 165 2.75 -15.42 -11.98
CA TYR A 165 3.41 -14.93 -10.77
C TYR A 165 4.51 -15.85 -10.24
N THR A 166 4.43 -17.17 -10.43
CA THR A 166 5.52 -18.08 -10.06
C THR A 166 6.79 -17.90 -10.89
N GLN A 167 6.65 -17.44 -12.13
CA GLN A 167 7.79 -17.22 -13.02
C GLN A 167 8.25 -15.75 -13.09
N SER A 168 7.42 -14.83 -12.66
CA SER A 168 7.66 -13.39 -12.87
C SER A 168 8.16 -12.63 -11.65
N CYS A 169 8.32 -13.29 -10.49
CA CYS A 169 8.84 -12.66 -9.27
C CYS A 169 10.34 -12.88 -9.04
N ASP A 170 11.08 -13.39 -10.01
CA ASP A 170 12.52 -13.69 -9.91
C ASP A 170 13.43 -12.44 -9.94
N TRP A 171 12.90 -11.30 -10.38
CA TRP A 171 13.64 -10.04 -10.39
C TRP A 171 14.13 -9.60 -8.99
N ILE A 172 13.49 -10.08 -7.93
CA ILE A 172 13.90 -9.79 -6.56
C ILE A 172 15.23 -10.44 -6.18
N GLU A 173 15.68 -11.44 -6.93
CA GLU A 173 16.96 -12.11 -6.74
C GLU A 173 18.11 -11.39 -7.45
N ASP A 174 17.78 -10.35 -8.24
CA ASP A 174 18.78 -9.52 -8.92
C ASP A 174 19.47 -8.60 -7.91
N LYS A 175 20.70 -8.96 -7.56
CA LYS A 175 21.51 -8.18 -6.62
C LYS A 175 21.88 -6.81 -7.18
N ASP A 176 21.99 -6.66 -8.49
CA ASP A 176 22.35 -5.40 -9.13
C ASP A 176 21.20 -4.39 -8.98
N PHE A 177 19.96 -4.86 -9.01
CA PHE A 177 18.80 -4.03 -8.72
C PHE A 177 18.85 -3.43 -7.32
N TRP A 178 19.09 -4.25 -6.28
CA TRP A 178 19.09 -3.79 -4.89
C TRP A 178 20.29 -2.92 -4.52
N ASN A 179 21.36 -3.00 -5.29
CA ASN A 179 22.55 -2.17 -5.12
C ASN A 179 22.53 -0.89 -5.97
N ASP A 180 21.56 -0.72 -6.85
CA ASP A 180 21.49 0.44 -7.73
C ASP A 180 20.59 1.52 -7.14
N ILE A 181 21.19 2.62 -6.71
CA ILE A 181 20.50 3.78 -6.12
C ILE A 181 20.35 4.95 -7.10
N ARG A 182 20.74 4.77 -8.36
CA ARG A 182 20.60 5.81 -9.39
C ARG A 182 19.14 6.18 -9.62
N GLY A 183 18.85 7.47 -9.56
CA GLY A 183 17.49 8.00 -9.68
C GLY A 183 16.75 8.10 -8.34
N LEU A 184 17.40 7.76 -7.22
CA LEU A 184 16.83 7.88 -5.87
C LEU A 184 17.29 9.15 -5.12
N GLU A 185 18.07 10.03 -5.76
CA GLU A 185 18.63 11.23 -5.15
C GLU A 185 17.56 12.22 -4.62
N SER A 186 16.35 12.12 -5.13
CA SER A 186 15.22 12.99 -4.73
C SER A 186 14.16 12.25 -3.93
N VAL A 187 14.38 10.98 -3.58
CA VAL A 187 13.38 10.18 -2.89
C VAL A 187 13.18 10.70 -1.46
N GLU A 188 11.93 10.94 -1.10
CA GLU A 188 11.48 11.33 0.23
C GLU A 188 10.69 10.21 0.91
N TYR A 189 10.25 9.20 0.13
CA TYR A 189 9.33 8.19 0.62
C TYR A 189 9.58 6.83 -0.06
N LEU A 190 9.97 5.84 0.72
CA LEU A 190 10.11 4.45 0.28
C LEU A 190 9.01 3.60 0.91
N HIS A 191 8.25 2.90 0.08
CA HIS A 191 7.12 2.11 0.53
C HIS A 191 7.27 0.65 0.10
N PHE A 192 7.47 -0.23 1.05
CA PHE A 192 7.59 -1.67 0.83
C PHE A 192 6.29 -2.38 1.18
N MET A 193 5.76 -3.12 0.22
CA MET A 193 4.55 -3.92 0.36
C MET A 193 4.65 -5.20 -0.49
N GLY A 194 3.58 -5.88 -0.79
CA GLY A 194 3.57 -7.03 -1.69
C GLY A 194 3.15 -8.31 -0.99
N GLY A 195 3.98 -9.37 -0.98
CA GLY A 195 3.75 -10.57 -0.17
C GLY A 195 3.94 -10.24 1.32
N GLU A 196 5.09 -10.56 1.83
CA GLU A 196 5.57 -10.06 3.12
C GLU A 196 6.97 -9.47 2.90
N PRO A 197 7.16 -8.15 3.03
CA PRO A 197 8.45 -7.51 2.75
C PRO A 197 9.60 -8.11 3.54
N PHE A 198 9.38 -8.48 4.79
CA PHE A 198 10.42 -9.06 5.65
C PHE A 198 10.84 -10.49 5.24
N MET A 199 10.14 -11.13 4.30
CA MET A 199 10.58 -12.37 3.67
C MET A 199 11.51 -12.16 2.47
N VAL A 200 11.80 -10.92 2.13
CA VAL A 200 12.73 -10.53 1.05
C VAL A 200 13.82 -9.65 1.65
N PRO A 201 14.80 -10.25 2.36
CA PRO A 201 15.83 -9.50 3.07
C PRO A 201 16.72 -8.66 2.13
N GLU A 202 16.70 -8.96 0.84
CA GLU A 202 17.44 -8.22 -0.18
C GLU A 202 17.10 -6.73 -0.22
N HIS A 203 15.90 -6.32 0.19
CA HIS A 203 15.53 -4.90 0.23
C HIS A 203 16.35 -4.09 1.26
N PHE A 204 16.93 -4.73 2.28
CA PHE A 204 17.83 -4.07 3.22
C PHE A 204 19.12 -3.62 2.54
N GLN A 205 19.59 -4.33 1.49
CA GLN A 205 20.76 -3.89 0.72
C GLN A 205 20.53 -2.52 0.09
N LEU A 206 19.33 -2.25 -0.42
CA LEU A 206 18.98 -0.92 -0.93
C LEU A 206 19.08 0.15 0.16
N LEU A 207 18.56 -0.13 1.37
CA LEU A 207 18.62 0.81 2.48
C LEU A 207 20.04 1.06 2.95
N GLU A 208 20.89 0.04 3.00
CA GLU A 208 22.31 0.14 3.33
C GLU A 208 23.04 1.00 2.30
N ARG A 209 22.80 0.77 1.01
CA ARG A 209 23.40 1.54 -0.09
C ARG A 209 23.00 3.02 -0.03
N LEU A 210 21.76 3.33 0.33
CA LEU A 210 21.30 4.71 0.52
C LEU A 210 22.02 5.40 1.69
N VAL A 211 22.29 4.68 2.78
CA VAL A 211 23.02 5.21 3.94
C VAL A 211 24.52 5.40 3.63
N GLU A 212 25.09 4.53 2.80
CA GLU A 212 26.52 4.59 2.42
C GLU A 212 26.85 5.71 1.43
N ASP A 213 25.88 6.17 0.63
CA ASP A 213 26.12 7.18 -0.39
C ASP A 213 26.01 8.60 0.21
N PRO A 214 27.12 9.37 0.23
CA PRO A 214 27.15 10.69 0.84
C PRO A 214 26.35 11.75 0.07
N SER A 215 25.89 11.45 -1.14
CA SER A 215 25.03 12.35 -1.93
C SER A 215 23.56 12.26 -1.55
N ILE A 216 23.19 11.26 -0.74
CA ILE A 216 21.80 11.01 -0.31
C ILE A 216 21.65 11.34 1.17
N ASP A 217 20.77 12.27 1.48
CA ASP A 217 20.42 12.61 2.86
C ASP A 217 19.27 11.71 3.34
N THR A 218 19.61 10.56 3.91
CA THR A 218 18.60 9.61 4.42
C THR A 218 17.76 10.17 5.57
N SER A 219 18.21 11.23 6.25
CA SER A 219 17.43 11.89 7.30
C SER A 219 16.16 12.59 6.76
N THR A 220 16.02 12.70 5.45
CA THR A 220 14.83 13.23 4.78
C THR A 220 13.91 12.15 4.22
N ILE A 221 14.32 10.88 4.26
CA ILE A 221 13.60 9.74 3.68
C ILE A 221 12.76 9.04 4.75
N ALA A 222 11.46 8.99 4.53
CA ALA A 222 10.53 8.16 5.30
C ALA A 222 10.40 6.76 4.68
N ILE A 223 10.41 5.73 5.52
CA ILE A 223 10.17 4.35 5.12
C ILE A 223 8.80 3.89 5.61
N VAL A 224 8.04 3.20 4.78
CA VAL A 224 6.77 2.58 5.15
C VAL A 224 6.76 1.11 4.76
N TYR A 225 6.29 0.29 5.66
CA TYR A 225 6.04 -1.14 5.44
C TYR A 225 4.56 -1.46 5.60
N ASN A 226 3.96 -2.12 4.59
CA ASN A 226 2.76 -2.90 4.82
C ASN A 226 3.18 -4.33 5.13
N THR A 227 2.94 -4.79 6.35
CA THR A 227 3.36 -6.10 6.84
C THR A 227 2.21 -6.85 7.48
N ASN A 228 2.28 -8.16 7.44
CA ASN A 228 1.28 -9.03 8.09
C ASN A 228 1.49 -9.16 9.62
N GLY A 229 2.52 -8.51 10.17
CA GLY A 229 2.82 -8.47 11.59
C GLY A 229 3.42 -9.75 12.18
N THR A 230 3.73 -10.76 11.35
CA THR A 230 4.34 -12.01 11.86
C THR A 230 5.83 -11.87 12.15
N TYR A 231 6.47 -10.82 11.66
CA TYR A 231 7.87 -10.49 11.92
C TYR A 231 7.98 -9.20 12.70
N PHE A 232 8.97 -9.14 13.58
CA PHE A 232 9.41 -7.94 14.25
C PHE A 232 10.85 -7.64 13.83
N PRO A 233 11.23 -6.41 13.54
CA PRO A 233 12.58 -6.04 13.11
C PRO A 233 13.64 -6.46 14.13
N THR A 234 14.77 -6.95 13.63
CA THR A 234 15.94 -7.24 14.47
C THR A 234 16.59 -5.96 14.99
N GLU A 235 17.45 -6.06 15.99
CA GLU A 235 18.23 -4.93 16.49
C GLU A 235 19.09 -4.30 15.37
N GLU A 236 19.65 -5.11 14.49
CA GLU A 236 20.39 -4.65 13.31
C GLU A 236 19.52 -3.81 12.37
N ASN A 237 18.31 -4.29 12.08
CA ASN A 237 17.35 -3.54 11.25
C ASN A 237 16.96 -2.22 11.93
N ILE A 238 16.72 -2.23 13.24
CA ILE A 238 16.38 -1.01 14.00
C ILE A 238 17.55 0.00 13.95
N ASN A 239 18.78 -0.47 14.06
CA ASN A 239 19.97 0.38 13.95
C ASN A 239 20.12 0.99 12.55
N LEU A 240 19.81 0.25 11.49
CA LEU A 240 19.76 0.77 10.12
C LEU A 240 18.64 1.82 9.98
N TYR A 241 17.44 1.53 10.47
CA TYR A 241 16.30 2.43 10.39
C TYR A 241 16.53 3.77 11.12
N ASN A 242 17.33 3.79 12.18
CA ASN A 242 17.69 5.02 12.90
C ASN A 242 18.48 6.04 12.04
N LYS A 243 18.91 5.65 10.83
CA LYS A 243 19.57 6.55 9.85
C LYS A 243 18.59 7.29 8.95
N PHE A 244 17.30 6.96 9.01
CA PHE A 244 16.25 7.53 8.18
C PHE A 244 15.39 8.53 8.96
N GLN A 245 14.57 9.31 8.27
CA GLN A 245 13.70 10.30 8.89
C GLN A 245 12.71 9.66 9.86
N ARG A 246 12.03 8.62 9.41
CA ARG A 246 11.06 7.84 10.19
C ARG A 246 10.80 6.49 9.53
N VAL A 247 10.30 5.55 10.32
CA VAL A 247 9.82 4.26 9.81
C VAL A 247 8.41 4.00 10.32
N HIS A 248 7.50 3.73 9.40
CA HIS A 248 6.11 3.44 9.70
C HIS A 248 5.76 1.99 9.33
N PHE A 249 5.12 1.28 10.28
CA PHE A 249 4.66 -0.09 10.09
C PHE A 249 3.12 -0.12 10.05
N ALA A 250 2.57 -0.28 8.86
CA ALA A 250 1.15 -0.52 8.65
C ALA A 250 0.88 -2.03 8.81
N LEU A 251 0.41 -2.42 10.00
CA LEU A 251 0.18 -3.80 10.38
C LEU A 251 -1.19 -4.26 9.85
N SER A 252 -1.18 -5.21 8.93
CA SER A 252 -2.41 -5.72 8.31
C SER A 252 -3.13 -6.68 9.26
N ILE A 253 -4.12 -6.21 10.00
CA ILE A 253 -4.86 -6.94 11.03
C ILE A 253 -6.37 -6.89 10.74
N ASP A 254 -6.95 -8.01 10.29
CA ASP A 254 -8.36 -8.03 9.86
C ASP A 254 -9.33 -8.48 10.96
N ASP A 255 -8.84 -9.07 12.05
CA ASP A 255 -9.61 -9.56 13.19
C ASP A 255 -8.66 -9.88 14.35
N PHE A 256 -9.13 -10.63 15.36
CA PHE A 256 -8.35 -11.11 16.49
C PHE A 256 -8.71 -12.56 16.87
N GLY A 257 -7.87 -13.22 17.68
CA GLY A 257 -8.08 -14.59 18.14
C GLY A 257 -8.22 -15.60 17.00
N GLU A 258 -9.12 -16.56 17.17
CA GLU A 258 -9.37 -17.62 16.20
C GLU A 258 -9.94 -17.10 14.87
N ARG A 259 -10.67 -15.96 14.89
CA ARG A 259 -11.16 -15.34 13.66
C ARG A 259 -10.02 -14.78 12.83
N PHE A 260 -9.00 -14.21 13.45
CA PHE A 260 -7.77 -13.80 12.78
C PHE A 260 -7.03 -14.99 12.16
N ASN A 261 -6.83 -16.08 12.94
CA ASN A 261 -6.18 -17.30 12.45
C ASN A 261 -6.93 -17.91 11.26
N TYR A 262 -8.27 -17.84 11.27
CA TYR A 262 -9.10 -18.31 10.17
C TYR A 262 -8.94 -17.44 8.90
N GLN A 263 -8.96 -16.13 9.05
CA GLN A 263 -8.87 -15.18 7.92
C GLN A 263 -7.45 -15.11 7.36
N ARG A 264 -6.45 -15.05 8.23
CA ARG A 264 -5.03 -15.01 7.88
C ARG A 264 -4.38 -16.38 8.14
N LYS A 265 -4.86 -17.37 7.38
CA LYS A 265 -4.41 -18.77 7.52
C LYS A 265 -2.88 -18.86 7.54
N LEU A 266 -2.35 -19.69 8.43
CA LEU A 266 -0.95 -19.91 8.81
C LEU A 266 -0.41 -18.87 9.82
N ALA A 267 -1.14 -17.82 10.15
CA ALA A 267 -0.79 -16.95 11.26
C ALA A 267 -1.25 -17.56 12.60
N ILE A 268 -0.56 -17.19 13.68
CA ILE A 268 -0.91 -17.48 15.07
C ILE A 268 -1.15 -16.13 15.75
N TRP A 269 -2.39 -15.90 16.18
CA TRP A 269 -2.79 -14.60 16.75
C TRP A 269 -1.91 -14.16 17.91
N GLU A 270 -1.59 -15.05 18.85
CA GLU A 270 -0.79 -14.69 20.03
C GLU A 270 0.62 -14.20 19.66
N GLU A 271 1.23 -14.77 18.61
CA GLU A 271 2.53 -14.30 18.11
C GLU A 271 2.42 -12.91 17.47
N VAL A 272 1.41 -12.71 16.62
CA VAL A 272 1.16 -11.41 15.98
C VAL A 272 0.79 -10.36 17.01
N LYS A 273 -0.04 -10.70 18.00
CA LYS A 273 -0.40 -9.82 19.11
C LYS A 273 0.83 -9.35 19.90
N ASN A 274 1.76 -10.25 20.19
CA ASN A 274 3.01 -9.89 20.86
C ASN A 274 3.83 -8.92 20.00
N ASN A 275 3.89 -9.12 18.68
CA ASN A 275 4.57 -8.19 17.79
C ASN A 275 3.87 -6.82 17.76
N ILE A 276 2.53 -6.77 17.72
CA ILE A 276 1.76 -5.50 17.80
C ILE A 276 2.14 -4.72 19.06
N ILE A 277 2.22 -5.41 20.21
CA ILE A 277 2.64 -4.79 21.48
C ILE A 277 4.09 -4.29 21.39
N ASN A 278 4.99 -5.05 20.77
CA ASN A 278 6.39 -4.65 20.59
C ASN A 278 6.52 -3.44 19.65
N PHE A 279 5.75 -3.36 18.55
CA PHE A 279 5.72 -2.19 17.68
C PHE A 279 5.24 -0.93 18.43
N LYS A 280 4.23 -1.09 19.29
CA LYS A 280 3.75 0.03 20.11
C LYS A 280 4.79 0.47 21.15
N LYS A 281 5.49 -0.49 21.74
CA LYS A 281 6.60 -0.22 22.67
C LYS A 281 7.75 0.51 21.97
N LEU A 282 8.12 0.07 20.77
CA LEU A 282 9.15 0.72 19.96
C LEU A 282 8.84 2.20 19.70
N TYR A 283 7.57 2.54 19.43
CA TYR A 283 7.12 3.92 19.30
C TYR A 283 7.31 4.73 20.58
N TYR A 284 6.98 4.18 21.75
CA TYR A 284 7.18 4.89 23.02
C TYR A 284 8.65 5.09 23.39
N GLU A 285 9.53 4.20 22.93
CA GLU A 285 10.97 4.30 23.15
C GLU A 285 11.64 5.27 22.15
N ASN A 286 11.10 5.38 20.94
CA ASN A 286 11.64 6.26 19.90
C ASN A 286 10.51 6.68 18.93
N GLU A 287 10.12 7.95 18.97
CA GLU A 287 9.05 8.54 18.15
C GLU A 287 9.32 8.50 16.62
N GLN A 288 10.55 8.18 16.21
CA GLN A 288 10.88 7.95 14.81
C GLN A 288 10.13 6.73 14.25
N PHE A 289 9.79 5.76 15.09
CA PHE A 289 9.01 4.59 14.72
C PHE A 289 7.53 4.83 14.97
N THR A 290 6.70 4.54 14.00
CA THR A 290 5.25 4.60 14.14
C THR A 290 4.60 3.34 13.62
N SER A 291 3.43 3.00 14.15
CA SER A 291 2.64 1.88 13.63
C SER A 291 1.15 2.17 13.70
N ASN A 292 0.40 1.57 12.78
CA ASN A 292 -1.05 1.53 12.82
C ASN A 292 -1.56 0.11 12.51
N LEU A 293 -2.82 -0.13 12.78
CA LEU A 293 -3.50 -1.38 12.43
C LEU A 293 -4.39 -1.12 11.21
N ASP A 294 -4.06 -1.75 10.08
CA ASP A 294 -4.82 -1.68 8.84
C ASP A 294 -5.78 -2.87 8.75
N THR A 295 -7.07 -2.60 8.67
CA THR A 295 -8.10 -3.63 8.55
C THR A 295 -8.71 -3.64 7.16
N THR A 296 -8.70 -4.79 6.49
CA THR A 296 -9.46 -4.98 5.25
C THR A 296 -10.85 -5.51 5.58
N VAL A 297 -11.86 -4.65 5.42
CA VAL A 297 -13.27 -5.01 5.65
C VAL A 297 -13.78 -5.91 4.52
N SER A 298 -14.29 -7.06 4.90
CA SER A 298 -14.79 -8.11 4.02
C SER A 298 -16.03 -8.78 4.62
N VAL A 299 -16.62 -9.71 3.89
CA VAL A 299 -17.71 -10.54 4.41
C VAL A 299 -17.31 -11.37 5.64
N LEU A 300 -15.99 -11.57 5.86
CA LEU A 300 -15.46 -12.39 6.94
C LEU A 300 -15.45 -11.66 8.29
N ASN A 301 -15.39 -10.33 8.30
CA ASN A 301 -15.24 -9.55 9.53
C ASN A 301 -16.30 -8.44 9.72
N ILE A 302 -17.14 -8.18 8.72
CA ILE A 302 -18.13 -7.08 8.78
C ILE A 302 -19.06 -7.16 10.00
N PHE A 303 -19.36 -8.36 10.52
CA PHE A 303 -20.20 -8.55 11.70
C PHE A 303 -19.47 -8.27 13.03
N GLY A 304 -18.13 -8.26 13.04
CA GLY A 304 -17.33 -8.10 14.24
C GLY A 304 -16.57 -6.78 14.34
N LEU A 305 -16.93 -5.76 13.53
CA LEU A 305 -16.16 -4.52 13.48
C LEU A 305 -16.10 -3.77 14.81
N ASP A 306 -17.16 -3.81 15.61
CA ASP A 306 -17.21 -3.24 16.96
C ASP A 306 -16.25 -3.96 17.91
N GLU A 307 -16.22 -5.28 17.89
CA GLU A 307 -15.32 -6.10 18.72
C GLU A 307 -13.86 -5.90 18.31
N ILE A 308 -13.57 -5.82 16.99
CA ILE A 308 -12.24 -5.53 16.46
C ILE A 308 -11.75 -4.18 16.96
N TYR A 309 -12.61 -3.17 16.91
CA TYR A 309 -12.29 -1.85 17.44
C TYR A 309 -11.91 -1.88 18.92
N GLU A 310 -12.74 -2.55 19.72
CA GLU A 310 -12.51 -2.67 21.15
C GLU A 310 -11.18 -3.38 21.46
N GLU A 311 -10.82 -4.42 20.69
CA GLU A 311 -9.55 -5.10 20.84
C GLU A 311 -8.37 -4.20 20.45
N PHE A 312 -8.49 -3.41 19.38
CA PHE A 312 -7.45 -2.45 18.99
C PHE A 312 -7.22 -1.37 20.07
N VAL A 313 -8.29 -0.88 20.67
CA VAL A 313 -8.20 0.07 21.79
C VAL A 313 -7.48 -0.55 22.98
N LYS A 314 -7.75 -1.83 23.32
CA LYS A 314 -7.03 -2.56 24.40
C LYS A 314 -5.55 -2.72 24.07
N LEU A 315 -5.18 -2.84 22.79
CA LEU A 315 -3.80 -2.90 22.33
C LEU A 315 -3.10 -1.52 22.26
N GLY A 316 -3.81 -0.44 22.65
CA GLY A 316 -3.28 0.93 22.69
C GLY A 316 -3.32 1.67 21.36
N TYR A 317 -4.12 1.19 20.40
CA TYR A 317 -4.34 1.88 19.13
C TYR A 317 -5.69 2.63 19.15
N THR A 318 -5.72 3.78 18.49
CA THR A 318 -6.92 4.60 18.33
C THR A 318 -7.40 4.55 16.89
N PHE A 319 -8.55 5.15 16.62
CA PHE A 319 -9.08 5.25 15.26
C PHE A 319 -8.25 6.10 14.30
N ASP A 320 -7.50 7.05 14.87
CA ASP A 320 -6.58 7.88 14.09
C ASP A 320 -5.34 7.08 13.66
N ASP A 321 -5.11 5.93 14.32
CA ASP A 321 -3.98 5.03 14.07
C ASP A 321 -4.30 3.91 13.06
N GLY A 322 -5.60 3.65 12.79
CA GLY A 322 -6.05 2.57 11.91
C GLY A 322 -6.62 3.07 10.59
N HIS A 323 -6.29 2.37 9.52
CA HIS A 323 -6.85 2.62 8.21
C HIS A 323 -7.72 1.44 7.80
N GLU A 324 -8.94 1.73 7.41
CA GLU A 324 -9.83 0.72 6.85
C GLU A 324 -9.69 0.65 5.33
N HIS A 325 -9.50 -0.55 4.84
CA HIS A 325 -9.57 -0.91 3.44
C HIS A 325 -10.83 -1.76 3.19
N TYR A 326 -11.20 -1.94 1.94
CA TYR A 326 -12.35 -2.75 1.57
C TYR A 326 -11.98 -3.72 0.46
N VAL A 327 -12.51 -4.93 0.49
CA VAL A 327 -12.44 -5.83 -0.64
C VAL A 327 -13.36 -5.30 -1.74
N TYR A 328 -12.79 -4.84 -2.84
CA TYR A 328 -13.53 -4.20 -3.94
C TYR A 328 -14.05 -5.16 -5.01
N THR A 329 -13.61 -6.41 -5.03
CA THR A 329 -14.00 -7.38 -6.06
C THR A 329 -14.05 -8.79 -5.49
N GLY A 330 -14.84 -9.66 -6.14
CA GLY A 330 -14.94 -11.06 -5.77
C GLY A 330 -15.94 -11.33 -4.65
N PRO A 331 -16.07 -12.59 -4.24
CA PRO A 331 -17.10 -13.05 -3.32
C PRO A 331 -16.94 -12.51 -1.89
N ASP A 332 -15.74 -12.05 -1.55
CA ASP A 332 -15.43 -11.53 -0.22
C ASP A 332 -15.80 -10.04 -0.04
N ALA A 333 -16.27 -9.39 -1.11
CA ALA A 333 -16.70 -7.99 -1.07
C ALA A 333 -18.06 -7.83 -0.36
N ILE A 334 -18.15 -6.91 0.59
CA ILE A 334 -19.36 -6.71 1.41
C ILE A 334 -20.61 -6.35 0.59
N TRP A 335 -20.46 -5.68 -0.55
CA TRP A 335 -21.57 -5.37 -1.44
C TRP A 335 -22.13 -6.58 -2.20
N GLN A 336 -21.45 -7.73 -2.20
CA GLN A 336 -21.96 -9.00 -2.72
C GLN A 336 -22.90 -9.71 -1.73
N LEU A 337 -22.95 -9.26 -0.49
CA LEU A 337 -23.86 -9.85 0.51
C LEU A 337 -25.32 -9.72 0.08
N PRO A 338 -26.16 -10.75 0.33
CA PRO A 338 -27.60 -10.69 0.12
C PRO A 338 -28.26 -9.51 0.89
N SER A 339 -29.33 -8.97 0.33
CA SER A 339 -30.00 -7.78 0.90
C SER A 339 -30.56 -7.98 2.33
N ASP A 340 -30.97 -9.19 2.66
CA ASP A 340 -31.43 -9.55 4.01
C ASP A 340 -30.25 -9.57 4.99
N VAL A 341 -29.09 -10.09 4.60
CA VAL A 341 -27.87 -10.06 5.40
C VAL A 341 -27.38 -8.62 5.61
N LYS A 342 -27.37 -7.80 4.56
CA LYS A 342 -27.04 -6.37 4.67
C LYS A 342 -27.96 -5.66 5.69
N ARG A 343 -29.24 -5.99 5.69
CA ARG A 343 -30.21 -5.40 6.64
C ARG A 343 -29.86 -5.78 8.08
N ILE A 344 -29.50 -7.04 8.33
CA ILE A 344 -29.09 -7.49 9.67
C ILE A 344 -27.85 -6.70 10.13
N ILE A 345 -26.86 -6.49 9.26
CA ILE A 345 -25.66 -5.70 9.57
C ILE A 345 -26.00 -4.25 9.88
N LEU A 346 -26.86 -3.62 9.06
CA LEU A 346 -27.31 -2.26 9.28
C LEU A 346 -28.07 -2.10 10.60
N ASP A 347 -28.93 -3.08 10.95
CA ASP A 347 -29.65 -3.09 12.21
C ASP A 347 -28.70 -3.28 13.41
N LYS A 348 -27.69 -4.16 13.30
CA LYS A 348 -26.67 -4.34 14.33
C LYS A 348 -25.93 -3.03 14.63
N TYR A 349 -25.53 -2.28 13.61
CA TYR A 349 -24.76 -1.06 13.77
C TYR A 349 -25.58 0.22 13.80
N LYS A 350 -26.91 0.10 13.91
CA LYS A 350 -27.81 1.24 14.00
C LYS A 350 -27.46 2.14 15.21
N GLY A 351 -27.16 3.41 14.92
CA GLY A 351 -26.75 4.37 15.95
C GLY A 351 -25.28 4.28 16.37
N ASN A 352 -24.50 3.36 15.82
CA ASN A 352 -23.07 3.31 16.08
C ASN A 352 -22.40 4.59 15.55
N THR A 353 -21.59 5.25 16.40
CA THR A 353 -20.94 6.53 16.07
C THR A 353 -19.52 6.38 15.60
N THR A 354 -18.96 5.20 15.65
CA THR A 354 -17.58 4.88 15.26
C THR A 354 -17.34 5.21 13.78
N PRO A 355 -16.36 6.05 13.42
CA PRO A 355 -16.22 6.57 12.04
C PRO A 355 -16.09 5.48 10.97
N TRP A 356 -15.26 4.46 11.19
CA TRP A 356 -15.04 3.40 10.21
C TRP A 356 -16.25 2.48 10.05
N ILE A 357 -16.99 2.20 11.15
CA ILE A 357 -18.25 1.45 11.07
C ILE A 357 -19.28 2.24 10.27
N LYS A 358 -19.41 3.55 10.53
CA LYS A 358 -20.26 4.43 9.73
C LYS A 358 -19.91 4.43 8.25
N LYS A 359 -18.61 4.38 7.93
CA LYS A 359 -18.13 4.33 6.54
C LYS A 359 -18.48 2.99 5.91
N ALA A 360 -18.25 1.86 6.62
CA ALA A 360 -18.62 0.54 6.15
C ALA A 360 -20.14 0.41 5.87
N MET A 361 -20.98 1.08 6.66
CA MET A 361 -22.45 1.05 6.49
C MET A 361 -22.95 1.86 5.29
N LYS A 362 -22.10 2.53 4.53
CA LYS A 362 -22.48 3.23 3.29
C LYS A 362 -22.51 2.30 2.07
N TYR A 363 -21.93 1.12 2.17
CA TYR A 363 -21.85 0.11 1.11
C TYR A 363 -22.90 -1.00 1.31
#